data_aa00edc1f73e9e415ac8222df45f6d8f
#
_entry.id   aa00edc1f73e9e415ac8222df45f6d8f
#
_cell.length_a   1.000
_cell.length_b   1.000
_cell.length_c   1.000
_cell.angle_alpha   90.00
_cell.angle_beta   90.00
_cell.angle_gamma   90.00
#
_symmetry.space_group_name_H-M   'P 1'
#
loop_
_entity.id
_entity.type
_entity.pdbx_description
1 polymer ?
#
loop_
_entity_poly.entity_id
_entity_poly.type
_entity_poly.pdbx_seq_one_letter_code
_entity_poly.pdbx_strand_id
1 'polypeptide(L)'
;MPHQTQFEWDNTLLPKGYAAMFGHMTDVGGKVPGSLPTDASEIFEEGIRIPPTKIFKKDVLQEDMLELILHNCRLPQWNRSDFNAIVASIRTAEKRVIEAAERFGDNVYYSALEELLDRNKKAMAKLIKTTVPTQKQYFEDYICDDGLEMGPYKIKCAMWRKGDKVIFDFEGTDPQSTSSINFFLNEEMFKMFCGVYMIMVFD
;
A
#
# COMPACT_ATOMS: atom_id res chain seq x y z
N MET A 1 -0.67 -6.28 -7.51
CA MET A 1 -1.23 -5.82 -8.79
C MET A 1 -2.72 -5.74 -8.67
N PRO A 2 -3.40 -4.71 -9.19
CA PRO A 2 -4.84 -4.74 -9.24
C PRO A 2 -5.26 -5.91 -10.12
N HIS A 3 -6.03 -6.84 -9.57
CA HIS A 3 -6.68 -7.87 -10.34
C HIS A 3 -7.76 -7.16 -11.16
N GLN A 4 -7.58 -7.08 -12.50
CA GLN A 4 -8.65 -6.65 -13.40
C GLN A 4 -9.66 -7.80 -13.45
N THR A 5 -10.64 -7.77 -12.57
CA THR A 5 -11.87 -8.49 -12.81
C THR A 5 -12.64 -7.68 -13.84
N GLN A 6 -12.46 -8.03 -15.11
CA GLN A 6 -13.40 -7.62 -16.14
C GLN A 6 -14.71 -8.31 -15.82
N PHE A 7 -15.63 -7.56 -15.21
CA PHE A 7 -17.03 -7.94 -15.24
C PHE A 7 -17.43 -7.87 -16.71
N GLU A 8 -17.63 -9.00 -17.35
CA GLU A 8 -18.32 -9.08 -18.63
C GLU A 8 -19.80 -8.70 -18.43
N TRP A 9 -20.02 -7.42 -18.27
CA TRP A 9 -21.32 -6.83 -18.45
C TRP A 9 -21.32 -6.28 -19.87
N ASP A 10 -22.15 -6.90 -20.72
CA ASP A 10 -22.40 -6.46 -22.09
C ASP A 10 -21.22 -5.71 -22.76
N ASN A 11 -20.74 -6.16 -23.89
CA ASN A 11 -19.50 -5.77 -24.60
C ASN A 11 -19.28 -4.25 -24.85
N THR A 12 -20.03 -3.37 -24.21
CA THR A 12 -19.99 -1.92 -24.39
C THR A 12 -19.59 -1.13 -23.12
N LEU A 13 -19.35 -1.78 -21.96
CA LEU A 13 -19.15 -1.07 -20.69
C LEU A 13 -17.72 -1.17 -20.16
N LEU A 14 -17.20 -0.01 -19.80
CA LEU A 14 -15.96 0.11 -19.01
C LEU A 14 -16.10 -0.66 -17.69
N PRO A 15 -15.02 -1.26 -17.15
CA PRO A 15 -15.07 -1.95 -15.87
C PRO A 15 -15.57 -1.00 -14.77
N LYS A 16 -16.51 -1.46 -13.95
CA LYS A 16 -17.12 -0.65 -12.87
C LYS A 16 -16.15 -0.34 -11.73
N GLY A 17 -15.04 -1.05 -11.65
CA GLY A 17 -14.04 -0.86 -10.61
C GLY A 17 -12.97 -1.93 -10.65
N TYR A 18 -12.03 -1.82 -9.72
CA TYR A 18 -10.95 -2.77 -9.53
C TYR A 18 -10.87 -3.14 -8.05
N ALA A 19 -10.70 -4.43 -7.75
CA ALA A 19 -10.34 -4.89 -6.42
C ALA A 19 -8.83 -5.12 -6.36
N ALA A 20 -8.17 -4.55 -5.38
CA ALA A 20 -6.75 -4.73 -5.14
C ALA A 20 -6.50 -5.21 -3.72
N MET A 21 -5.58 -6.14 -3.57
CA MET A 21 -5.09 -6.63 -2.29
C MET A 21 -3.58 -6.73 -2.35
N PHE A 22 -2.93 -6.37 -1.28
CA PHE A 22 -1.50 -6.61 -1.08
C PHE A 22 -1.29 -7.22 0.30
N GLY A 23 -0.19 -7.92 0.47
CA GLY A 23 0.20 -8.50 1.75
C GLY A 23 1.68 -8.87 1.73
N HIS A 24 2.29 -8.91 2.90
CA HIS A 24 3.62 -9.45 3.06
C HIS A 24 3.57 -10.97 2.96
N MET A 25 4.46 -11.54 2.16
CA MET A 25 4.67 -12.98 2.08
C MET A 25 5.76 -13.36 3.09
N THR A 26 5.68 -14.56 3.64
CA THR A 26 6.63 -15.02 4.67
C THR A 26 8.06 -15.12 4.16
N ASP A 27 8.25 -15.52 2.91
CA ASP A 27 9.55 -15.61 2.24
C ASP A 27 9.36 -15.57 0.72
N VAL A 28 10.07 -14.72 0.04
CA VAL A 28 10.04 -14.57 -1.42
C VAL A 28 11.40 -14.79 -2.08
N GLY A 29 12.28 -15.53 -1.38
CA GLY A 29 13.66 -15.78 -1.83
C GLY A 29 14.62 -14.71 -1.32
N GLY A 30 15.61 -14.36 -2.12
CA GLY A 30 16.67 -13.43 -1.73
C GLY A 30 17.79 -14.10 -0.93
N LYS A 31 18.75 -13.30 -0.45
CA LYS A 31 19.98 -13.82 0.16
C LYS A 31 19.82 -14.36 1.56
N VAL A 32 18.74 -14.00 2.28
CA VAL A 32 18.48 -14.47 3.65
C VAL A 32 17.09 -15.07 3.79
N PRO A 33 16.88 -16.03 4.74
CA PRO A 33 15.55 -16.48 5.08
C PRO A 33 14.64 -15.34 5.56
N GLY A 34 13.37 -15.36 5.16
CA GLY A 34 12.41 -14.31 5.48
C GLY A 34 12.52 -13.08 4.57
N SER A 35 13.45 -13.06 3.61
CA SER A 35 13.60 -12.04 2.56
C SER A 35 13.76 -10.60 3.08
N LEU A 36 14.36 -10.44 4.27
CA LEU A 36 14.62 -9.14 4.89
C LEU A 36 16.12 -8.99 5.20
N PRO A 37 16.99 -8.91 4.19
CA PRO A 37 18.42 -8.69 4.42
C PRO A 37 18.66 -7.27 4.92
N THR A 38 19.30 -7.12 6.07
CA THR A 38 19.63 -5.82 6.67
C THR A 38 20.78 -5.12 5.95
N ASP A 39 21.58 -5.88 5.21
CA ASP A 39 22.78 -5.44 4.48
C ASP A 39 22.60 -5.48 2.97
N ALA A 40 21.35 -5.48 2.46
CA ALA A 40 21.11 -5.44 1.03
C ALA A 40 21.49 -4.08 0.44
N SER A 41 22.22 -4.11 -0.67
CA SER A 41 22.60 -2.94 -1.46
C SER A 41 21.85 -2.85 -2.78
N GLU A 42 21.24 -3.94 -3.22
CA GLU A 42 20.45 -3.99 -4.46
C GLU A 42 19.20 -4.87 -4.32
N ILE A 43 18.17 -4.54 -5.09
CA ILE A 43 16.85 -5.18 -5.02
C ILE A 43 16.87 -6.69 -5.36
N PHE A 44 17.88 -7.16 -6.07
CA PHE A 44 18.02 -8.59 -6.41
C PHE A 44 18.37 -9.46 -5.19
N GLU A 45 18.87 -8.85 -4.13
CA GLU A 45 19.16 -9.52 -2.86
C GLU A 45 17.91 -9.76 -2.00
N GLU A 46 16.81 -9.03 -2.28
CA GLU A 46 15.59 -9.03 -1.47
C GLU A 46 14.59 -10.13 -1.86
N GLY A 47 14.73 -10.72 -3.05
CA GLY A 47 13.86 -11.81 -3.48
C GLY A 47 13.42 -11.76 -4.94
N ILE A 48 12.46 -12.62 -5.28
CA ILE A 48 11.95 -12.74 -6.64
C ILE A 48 11.22 -11.47 -7.08
N ARG A 49 11.56 -10.98 -8.26
CA ARG A 49 10.91 -9.83 -8.90
C ARG A 49 9.96 -10.32 -9.98
N ILE A 50 8.67 -10.08 -9.78
CA ILE A 50 7.62 -10.51 -10.70
C ILE A 50 7.05 -9.28 -11.41
N PRO A 51 7.21 -9.16 -12.74
CA PRO A 51 6.56 -8.10 -13.49
C PRO A 51 5.03 -8.27 -13.47
N PRO A 52 4.26 -7.25 -13.90
CA PRO A 52 2.82 -7.37 -14.06
C PRO A 52 2.44 -8.60 -14.89
N THR A 53 1.97 -9.65 -14.21
CA THR A 53 1.72 -10.97 -14.80
C THR A 53 0.33 -11.46 -14.44
N LYS A 54 -0.40 -11.99 -15.43
CA LYS A 54 -1.71 -12.57 -15.21
C LYS A 54 -1.59 -13.96 -14.61
N ILE A 55 -1.90 -14.10 -13.31
CA ILE A 55 -1.96 -15.40 -12.63
C ILE A 55 -3.27 -16.14 -12.96
N PHE A 56 -4.34 -15.39 -13.25
CA PHE A 56 -5.59 -15.98 -13.76
C PHE A 56 -5.85 -15.50 -15.20
N LYS A 57 -6.32 -16.40 -16.05
CA LYS A 57 -6.82 -16.09 -17.40
C LYS A 57 -8.20 -16.68 -17.56
N LYS A 58 -9.23 -15.84 -17.75
CA LYS A 58 -10.63 -16.28 -17.82
C LYS A 58 -11.01 -17.17 -16.64
N ASP A 59 -10.70 -16.70 -15.42
CA ASP A 59 -10.90 -17.41 -14.14
C ASP A 59 -10.15 -18.73 -13.96
N VAL A 60 -9.32 -19.14 -14.91
CA VAL A 60 -8.46 -20.32 -14.79
C VAL A 60 -7.10 -19.91 -14.24
N LEU A 61 -6.72 -20.50 -13.11
CA LEU A 61 -5.40 -20.34 -12.51
C LEU A 61 -4.32 -20.86 -13.45
N GLN A 62 -3.28 -20.10 -13.65
CA GLN A 62 -2.08 -20.51 -14.39
C GLN A 62 -1.12 -21.17 -13.40
N GLU A 63 -1.31 -22.48 -13.15
CA GLU A 63 -0.55 -23.23 -12.13
C GLU A 63 0.95 -23.16 -12.39
N ASP A 64 1.41 -23.29 -13.64
CA ASP A 64 2.84 -23.21 -13.97
C ASP A 64 3.47 -21.89 -13.52
N MET A 65 2.73 -20.79 -13.64
CA MET A 65 3.19 -19.49 -13.20
C MET A 65 3.25 -19.41 -11.68
N LEU A 66 2.25 -19.92 -10.99
CA LEU A 66 2.23 -19.94 -9.53
C LEU A 66 3.34 -20.85 -8.99
N GLU A 67 3.54 -22.03 -9.57
CA GLU A 67 4.62 -22.95 -9.20
C GLU A 67 6.00 -22.33 -9.42
N LEU A 68 6.20 -21.60 -10.53
CA LEU A 68 7.45 -20.88 -10.78
C LEU A 68 7.75 -19.88 -9.65
N ILE A 69 6.74 -19.14 -9.19
CA ILE A 69 6.87 -18.19 -8.08
C ILE A 69 7.20 -18.92 -6.78
N LEU A 70 6.43 -19.94 -6.46
CA LEU A 70 6.57 -20.70 -5.21
C LEU A 70 7.89 -21.46 -5.12
N HIS A 71 8.41 -21.94 -6.25
CA HIS A 71 9.69 -22.64 -6.32
C HIS A 71 10.89 -21.76 -5.95
N ASN A 72 10.73 -20.42 -6.05
CA ASN A 72 11.74 -19.45 -5.63
C ASN A 72 11.61 -19.03 -4.15
N CYS A 73 10.64 -19.58 -3.43
CA CYS A 73 10.38 -19.30 -2.02
C CYS A 73 10.83 -20.46 -1.15
N ARG A 74 11.35 -20.19 0.05
CA ARG A 74 11.76 -21.23 1.01
C ARG A 74 10.60 -21.94 1.69
N LEU A 75 9.43 -21.26 1.74
CA LEU A 75 8.20 -21.72 2.40
C LEU A 75 7.03 -21.79 1.39
N PRO A 76 7.12 -22.62 0.32
CA PRO A 76 6.16 -22.58 -0.78
C PRO A 76 4.73 -22.91 -0.36
N GLN A 77 4.52 -23.80 0.62
CA GLN A 77 3.17 -24.14 1.10
C GLN A 77 2.51 -22.97 1.85
N TRP A 78 3.26 -22.24 2.65
CA TRP A 78 2.75 -21.06 3.37
C TRP A 78 2.42 -19.96 2.38
N ASN A 79 3.32 -19.67 1.45
CA ASN A 79 3.10 -18.66 0.42
C ASN A 79 1.92 -19.04 -0.49
N ARG A 80 1.68 -20.32 -0.77
CA ARG A 80 0.47 -20.76 -1.49
C ARG A 80 -0.79 -20.47 -0.69
N SER A 81 -0.77 -20.67 0.63
CA SER A 81 -1.90 -20.36 1.50
C SER A 81 -2.18 -18.85 1.52
N ASP A 82 -1.15 -18.03 1.64
CA ASP A 82 -1.26 -16.57 1.60
C ASP A 82 -1.78 -16.08 0.25
N PHE A 83 -1.26 -16.64 -0.85
CA PHE A 83 -1.78 -16.36 -2.19
C PHE A 83 -3.28 -16.68 -2.31
N ASN A 84 -3.70 -17.84 -1.83
CA ASN A 84 -5.11 -18.24 -1.85
C ASN A 84 -5.97 -17.29 -1.01
N ALA A 85 -5.48 -16.84 0.15
CA ALA A 85 -6.16 -15.87 0.99
C ALA A 85 -6.32 -14.49 0.29
N ILE A 86 -5.27 -14.02 -0.40
CA ILE A 86 -5.32 -12.80 -1.21
C ILE A 86 -6.37 -12.92 -2.31
N VAL A 87 -6.37 -14.05 -3.06
CA VAL A 87 -7.35 -14.30 -4.12
C VAL A 87 -8.78 -14.36 -3.56
N ALA A 88 -8.99 -15.06 -2.45
CA ALA A 88 -10.30 -15.15 -1.80
C ALA A 88 -10.80 -13.78 -1.33
N SER A 89 -9.91 -12.94 -0.81
CA SER A 89 -10.24 -11.57 -0.39
C SER A 89 -10.68 -10.71 -1.56
N ILE A 90 -9.96 -10.76 -2.69
CA ILE A 90 -10.31 -10.02 -3.92
C ILE A 90 -11.68 -10.49 -4.45
N ARG A 91 -11.90 -11.79 -4.54
CA ARG A 91 -13.19 -12.35 -5.01
C ARG A 91 -14.35 -12.01 -4.08
N THR A 92 -14.10 -11.95 -2.77
CA THR A 92 -15.10 -11.51 -1.80
C THR A 92 -15.43 -10.04 -1.98
N ALA A 93 -14.43 -9.18 -2.17
CA ALA A 93 -14.61 -7.76 -2.43
C ALA A 93 -15.42 -7.53 -3.72
N GLU A 94 -15.07 -8.23 -4.79
CA GLU A 94 -15.80 -8.22 -6.05
C GLU A 94 -17.29 -8.54 -5.85
N LYS A 95 -17.57 -9.67 -5.22
CA LYS A 95 -18.95 -10.10 -4.93
C LYS A 95 -19.71 -9.04 -4.14
N ARG A 96 -19.12 -8.44 -3.11
CA ARG A 96 -19.77 -7.42 -2.27
C ARG A 96 -20.05 -6.13 -3.04
N VAL A 97 -19.17 -5.74 -3.95
CA VAL A 97 -19.39 -4.58 -4.82
C VAL A 97 -20.57 -4.82 -5.75
N ILE A 98 -20.65 -6.00 -6.37
CA ILE A 98 -21.78 -6.39 -7.22
C ILE A 98 -23.09 -6.37 -6.43
N GLU A 99 -23.14 -7.06 -5.30
CA GLU A 99 -24.32 -7.11 -4.43
C GLU A 99 -24.81 -5.71 -4.02
N ALA A 100 -23.86 -4.79 -3.73
CA ALA A 100 -24.20 -3.41 -3.38
C ALA A 100 -24.76 -2.64 -4.60
N ALA A 101 -24.15 -2.78 -5.75
CA ALA A 101 -24.62 -2.13 -6.98
C ALA A 101 -25.98 -2.66 -7.42
N GLU A 102 -26.22 -3.97 -7.33
CA GLU A 102 -27.52 -4.58 -7.62
C GLU A 102 -28.61 -4.13 -6.63
N ARG A 103 -28.27 -4.07 -5.33
CA ARG A 103 -29.22 -3.69 -4.26
C ARG A 103 -29.71 -2.26 -4.37
N PHE A 104 -28.83 -1.33 -4.70
CA PHE A 104 -29.11 0.11 -4.66
C PHE A 104 -29.23 0.73 -6.06
N GLY A 105 -28.84 0.02 -7.09
CA GLY A 105 -28.71 0.53 -8.45
C GLY A 105 -27.40 1.30 -8.66
N ASP A 106 -26.84 1.22 -9.88
CA ASP A 106 -25.54 1.78 -10.23
C ASP A 106 -25.43 3.27 -9.91
N ASN A 107 -26.44 4.07 -10.27
CA ASN A 107 -26.42 5.52 -10.06
C ASN A 107 -26.30 5.88 -8.58
N VAL A 108 -27.05 5.19 -7.72
CA VAL A 108 -27.00 5.40 -6.25
C VAL A 108 -25.66 4.95 -5.71
N TYR A 109 -25.15 3.80 -6.17
CA TYR A 109 -23.88 3.27 -5.74
C TYR A 109 -22.72 4.24 -6.03
N TYR A 110 -22.61 4.75 -7.28
CA TYR A 110 -21.54 5.69 -7.64
C TYR A 110 -21.69 7.06 -6.97
N SER A 111 -22.91 7.58 -6.88
CA SER A 111 -23.15 8.84 -6.18
C SER A 111 -22.80 8.74 -4.68
N ALA A 112 -23.04 7.57 -4.07
CA ALA A 112 -22.65 7.33 -2.68
C ALA A 112 -21.13 7.30 -2.48
N LEU A 113 -20.38 6.73 -3.43
CA LEU A 113 -18.90 6.75 -3.39
C LEU A 113 -18.36 8.19 -3.48
N GLU A 114 -18.89 9.00 -4.40
CA GLU A 114 -18.51 10.41 -4.53
C GLU A 114 -18.82 11.20 -3.26
N GLU A 115 -20.02 11.02 -2.69
CA GLU A 115 -20.42 11.69 -1.45
C GLU A 115 -19.55 11.25 -0.26
N LEU A 116 -19.16 9.97 -0.16
CA LEU A 116 -18.24 9.50 0.88
C LEU A 116 -16.87 10.17 0.77
N LEU A 117 -16.33 10.31 -0.44
CA LEU A 117 -15.06 11.01 -0.66
C LEU A 117 -15.16 12.48 -0.25
N ASP A 118 -16.26 13.17 -0.61
CA ASP A 118 -16.46 14.56 -0.23
C ASP A 118 -16.64 14.75 1.28
N ARG A 119 -17.40 13.87 1.94
CA ARG A 119 -17.53 13.85 3.41
C ARG A 119 -16.19 13.64 4.11
N ASN A 120 -15.40 12.66 3.67
CA ASN A 120 -14.07 12.41 4.21
C ASN A 120 -13.14 13.61 4.03
N LYS A 121 -13.16 14.25 2.86
CA LYS A 121 -12.40 15.48 2.60
C LYS A 121 -12.79 16.60 3.56
N LYS A 122 -14.09 16.84 3.77
CA LYS A 122 -14.58 17.86 4.69
C LYS A 122 -14.25 17.54 6.15
N ALA A 123 -14.40 16.29 6.55
CA ALA A 123 -14.03 15.83 7.90
C ALA A 123 -12.53 16.00 8.16
N MET A 124 -11.67 15.58 7.24
CA MET A 124 -10.23 15.74 7.35
C MET A 124 -9.83 17.21 7.39
N ALA A 125 -10.39 18.07 6.54
CA ALA A 125 -10.12 19.51 6.56
C ALA A 125 -10.51 20.16 7.90
N LYS A 126 -11.62 19.70 8.51
CA LYS A 126 -12.03 20.14 9.84
C LYS A 126 -11.04 19.66 10.91
N LEU A 127 -10.67 18.38 10.89
CA LEU A 127 -9.72 17.80 11.83
C LEU A 127 -8.36 18.52 11.78
N ILE A 128 -7.81 18.76 10.60
CA ILE A 128 -6.58 19.52 10.40
C ILE A 128 -6.68 20.91 11.04
N LYS A 129 -7.79 21.62 10.83
CA LYS A 129 -8.00 22.96 11.38
C LYS A 129 -8.06 23.00 12.90
N THR A 130 -8.59 21.96 13.52
CA THR A 130 -8.77 21.90 14.97
C THR A 130 -7.57 21.32 15.71
N THR A 131 -6.79 20.45 15.06
CA THR A 131 -5.74 19.66 15.71
C THR A 131 -4.34 20.16 15.39
N VAL A 132 -4.08 20.51 14.11
CA VAL A 132 -2.73 20.89 13.68
C VAL A 132 -2.48 22.39 13.91
N PRO A 133 -1.41 22.77 14.66
CA PRO A 133 -1.09 24.17 14.90
C PRO A 133 -0.58 24.88 13.65
N THR A 134 -0.75 26.22 13.62
CA THR A 134 -0.21 27.08 12.56
C THR A 134 1.29 27.36 12.73
N GLN A 135 1.82 27.17 13.94
CA GLN A 135 3.23 27.32 14.25
C GLN A 135 3.98 26.04 13.92
N LYS A 136 5.21 26.15 13.38
CA LYS A 136 6.06 25.02 13.10
C LYS A 136 6.36 24.24 14.38
N GLN A 137 6.06 22.96 14.36
CA GLN A 137 6.47 21.97 15.37
C GLN A 137 7.63 21.17 14.80
N TYR A 138 8.64 20.89 15.59
CA TYR A 138 9.85 20.19 15.17
C TYR A 138 9.96 18.86 15.89
N PHE A 139 10.41 17.87 15.15
CA PHE A 139 10.64 16.52 15.63
C PHE A 139 11.94 15.98 15.01
N GLU A 140 12.72 15.27 15.81
CA GLU A 140 13.91 14.57 15.34
C GLU A 140 13.90 13.14 15.91
N ASP A 141 14.32 12.19 15.09
CA ASP A 141 14.50 10.80 15.48
C ASP A 141 15.69 10.21 14.72
N TYR A 142 16.15 9.04 15.14
CA TYR A 142 17.36 8.42 14.61
C TYR A 142 17.12 6.96 14.26
N ILE A 143 17.60 6.53 13.11
CA ILE A 143 17.80 5.14 12.76
C ILE A 143 19.22 4.79 13.23
N CYS A 144 19.35 3.82 14.18
CA CYS A 144 20.60 3.57 14.89
C CYS A 144 21.76 3.15 13.98
N ASP A 145 21.48 2.25 13.04
CA ASP A 145 22.45 1.78 12.05
C ASP A 145 21.73 1.32 10.77
N ASP A 146 22.48 1.07 9.72
CA ASP A 146 21.97 0.68 8.41
C ASP A 146 22.24 -0.80 8.07
N GLY A 147 22.70 -1.59 9.02
CA GLY A 147 23.10 -2.98 8.79
C GLY A 147 24.48 -3.15 8.15
N LEU A 148 25.14 -2.04 7.81
CA LEU A 148 26.51 -1.98 7.25
C LEU A 148 27.49 -1.25 8.18
N GLU A 149 27.17 -1.22 9.48
CA GLU A 149 27.98 -0.56 10.53
C GLU A 149 28.09 0.97 10.38
N MET A 150 27.16 1.59 9.63
CA MET A 150 27.06 3.04 9.46
C MET A 150 25.82 3.58 10.17
N GLY A 151 25.94 4.78 10.75
CA GLY A 151 24.88 5.48 11.47
C GLY A 151 25.41 6.25 12.68
N PRO A 152 24.55 6.80 13.54
CA PRO A 152 23.10 6.90 13.36
C PRO A 152 22.70 7.85 12.23
N TYR A 153 21.54 7.58 11.59
CA TYR A 153 20.96 8.46 10.59
C TYR A 153 19.82 9.28 11.20
N LYS A 154 19.89 10.58 11.08
CA LYS A 154 18.89 11.50 11.61
C LYS A 154 17.73 11.67 10.64
N ILE A 155 16.51 11.57 11.16
CA ILE A 155 15.29 11.98 10.50
C ILE A 155 14.79 13.23 11.19
N LYS A 156 14.62 14.31 10.44
CA LYS A 156 14.11 15.58 10.92
C LYS A 156 12.81 15.93 10.21
N CYS A 157 11.83 16.38 10.96
CA CYS A 157 10.54 16.80 10.42
C CYS A 157 10.08 18.08 11.08
N ALA A 158 9.68 19.06 10.27
CA ALA A 158 8.90 20.19 10.74
C ALA A 158 7.45 20.06 10.19
N MET A 159 6.47 20.22 11.07
CA MET A 159 5.05 20.13 10.73
C MET A 159 4.31 21.38 11.14
N TRP A 160 3.46 21.90 10.27
CA TRP A 160 2.54 23.01 10.58
C TRP A 160 1.35 23.04 9.64
N ARG A 161 0.36 23.83 9.95
CA ARG A 161 -0.83 24.04 9.12
C ARG A 161 -0.81 25.40 8.41
N LYS A 162 -1.20 25.40 7.14
CA LYS A 162 -1.52 26.60 6.37
C LYS A 162 -2.92 26.47 5.77
N GLY A 163 -3.90 27.19 6.34
CA GLY A 163 -5.31 27.00 5.97
C GLY A 163 -5.83 25.63 6.45
N ASP A 164 -6.25 24.79 5.54
CA ASP A 164 -6.70 23.41 5.75
C ASP A 164 -5.70 22.35 5.23
N LYS A 165 -4.47 22.80 4.95
CA LYS A 165 -3.37 21.92 4.49
C LYS A 165 -2.35 21.77 5.60
N VAL A 166 -1.89 20.53 5.81
CA VAL A 166 -0.70 20.22 6.63
C VAL A 166 0.52 20.28 5.73
N ILE A 167 1.59 20.87 6.24
CA ILE A 167 2.89 20.92 5.57
C ILE A 167 3.85 20.12 6.43
N PHE A 168 4.57 19.22 5.78
CA PHE A 168 5.69 18.46 6.33
C PHE A 168 6.95 18.88 5.58
N ASP A 169 7.97 19.19 6.32
CA ASP A 169 9.26 19.65 5.80
C ASP A 169 10.34 18.79 6.45
N PHE A 170 11.04 18.01 5.64
CA PHE A 170 12.09 17.08 6.07
C PHE A 170 13.49 17.66 5.88
N GLU A 171 13.60 18.97 5.70
CA GLU A 171 14.90 19.64 5.56
C GLU A 171 15.77 19.38 6.78
N GLY A 172 17.01 18.93 6.55
CA GLY A 172 17.97 18.55 7.59
C GLY A 172 17.91 17.09 8.01
N THR A 173 17.11 16.25 7.35
CA THR A 173 17.25 14.79 7.37
C THR A 173 18.56 14.40 6.69
N ASP A 174 19.23 13.34 7.19
CA ASP A 174 20.47 12.85 6.61
C ASP A 174 20.29 12.35 5.17
N PRO A 175 21.36 12.33 4.36
CA PRO A 175 21.33 11.79 3.01
C PRO A 175 20.92 10.32 2.98
N GLN A 176 20.52 9.85 1.79
CA GLN A 176 20.21 8.45 1.53
C GLN A 176 21.40 7.55 1.91
N SER A 177 21.12 6.48 2.66
CA SER A 177 22.09 5.41 2.92
C SER A 177 22.37 4.58 1.65
N THR A 178 23.50 3.89 1.63
CA THR A 178 23.82 2.89 0.60
C THR A 178 23.14 1.53 0.86
N SER A 179 22.51 1.36 2.01
CA SER A 179 21.82 0.12 2.42
C SER A 179 20.31 0.16 2.14
N SER A 180 19.61 -0.89 2.56
CA SER A 180 18.17 -1.08 2.36
C SER A 180 17.24 -0.28 3.28
N ILE A 181 17.78 0.56 4.19
CA ILE A 181 16.96 1.33 5.13
C ILE A 181 16.22 2.53 4.49
N ASN A 182 16.49 2.83 3.24
CA ASN A 182 15.89 3.97 2.57
C ASN A 182 14.40 3.72 2.28
N PHE A 183 13.58 4.70 2.58
CA PHE A 183 12.15 4.65 2.34
C PHE A 183 11.76 5.61 1.21
N PHE A 184 11.12 5.10 0.17
CA PHE A 184 10.60 5.93 -0.89
C PHE A 184 9.28 6.57 -0.46
N LEU A 185 9.36 7.79 0.03
CA LEU A 185 8.20 8.56 0.46
C LEU A 185 7.54 9.25 -0.73
N ASN A 186 6.61 8.58 -1.41
CA ASN A 186 5.80 9.26 -2.39
C ASN A 186 4.62 10.00 -1.74
N GLU A 187 4.13 11.04 -2.41
CA GLU A 187 3.09 11.93 -1.88
C GLU A 187 1.79 11.18 -1.53
N GLU A 188 1.38 10.22 -2.35
CA GLU A 188 0.11 9.51 -2.15
C GLU A 188 0.16 8.56 -0.95
N MET A 189 1.24 7.79 -0.81
CA MET A 189 1.44 6.92 0.35
C MET A 189 1.52 7.74 1.63
N PHE A 190 2.25 8.85 1.61
CA PHE A 190 2.36 9.73 2.76
C PHE A 190 1.01 10.30 3.19
N LYS A 191 0.21 10.80 2.25
CA LYS A 191 -1.16 11.28 2.52
C LYS A 191 -2.04 10.20 3.12
N MET A 192 -1.95 8.96 2.60
CA MET A 192 -2.71 7.83 3.12
C MET A 192 -2.33 7.53 4.58
N PHE A 193 -1.04 7.36 4.88
CA PHE A 193 -0.58 7.07 6.24
C PHE A 193 -0.94 8.18 7.22
N CYS A 194 -0.71 9.45 6.87
CA CYS A 194 -1.08 10.57 7.71
C CYS A 194 -2.59 10.64 7.94
N GLY A 195 -3.40 10.39 6.89
CA GLY A 195 -4.85 10.38 7.01
C GLY A 195 -5.35 9.29 7.95
N VAL A 196 -4.86 8.07 7.80
CA VAL A 196 -5.22 6.93 8.68
C VAL A 196 -4.79 7.23 10.13
N TYR A 197 -3.54 7.70 10.33
CA TYR A 197 -3.04 8.03 11.66
C TYR A 197 -3.90 9.11 12.34
N MET A 198 -4.23 10.18 11.62
CA MET A 198 -5.06 11.26 12.19
C MET A 198 -6.45 10.77 12.59
N ILE A 199 -7.07 9.90 11.80
CA ILE A 199 -8.36 9.30 12.15
C ILE A 199 -8.23 8.42 13.42
N MET A 200 -7.20 7.57 13.49
CA MET A 200 -7.03 6.62 14.60
C MET A 200 -6.66 7.28 15.93
N VAL A 201 -6.02 8.44 15.90
CA VAL A 201 -5.49 9.09 17.11
C VAL A 201 -6.39 10.20 17.61
N PHE A 202 -7.12 10.87 16.70
CA PHE A 202 -7.87 12.09 17.03
C PHE A 202 -9.38 12.03 16.81
N ASP A 203 -9.93 10.85 16.44
CA ASP A 203 -11.38 10.65 16.29
C ASP A 203 -12.02 10.12 17.61
#